data_87c962cf328fd1831f8a775e7f68e0a4
#
_entry.id   87c962cf328fd1831f8a775e7f68e0a4
#
_cell.length_a   1.000
_cell.length_b   1.000
_cell.length_c   1.000
_cell.angle_alpha   90.00
_cell.angle_beta   90.00
_cell.angle_gamma   90.00
#
_symmetry.space_group_name_H-M   'P 1'
#
loop_
_entity.id
_entity.type
_entity.pdbx_description
1 polymer ?
#
loop_
_entity_poly.entity_id
_entity_poly.type
_entity_poly.pdbx_seq_one_letter_code
_entity_poly.pdbx_strand_id
1 'polypeptide(L)'
;SMRIYVCDTILITMNPMEKKLFHLFSLKSKKEIGKRISLGQGPDEMIRPSIIKFNENQILIFDVATFTLFTYDTEDFISNENTIPLERKTIELQAYGEIGLLSDNLIGSTYNPKNQFIKFDNNGKKVGEFGYYPVVADLSYTDDEKLEAFKSSFVTNMKDRIAVCYKWTDLIDIYDQNGQLKKRIHGPEHS
;
A
#
# COMPACT_ATOMS: atom_id res chain seq x y z
N SER A 1 -6.43 9.67 -7.60
CA SER A 1 -7.57 8.75 -7.76
C SER A 1 -8.24 8.51 -6.43
N MET A 2 -9.56 8.40 -6.43
CA MET A 2 -10.34 8.03 -5.25
C MET A 2 -10.04 6.57 -4.89
N ARG A 3 -9.81 6.29 -3.59
CA ARG A 3 -9.61 4.92 -3.07
C ARG A 3 -10.76 4.57 -2.13
N ILE A 4 -11.13 3.30 -2.10
CA ILE A 4 -12.24 2.77 -1.31
C ILE A 4 -11.72 1.63 -0.44
N TYR A 5 -12.09 1.66 0.84
CA TYR A 5 -11.75 0.66 1.83
C TYR A 5 -13.02 0.23 2.55
N VAL A 6 -13.14 -1.04 2.86
CA VAL A 6 -14.32 -1.59 3.56
C VAL A 6 -13.87 -2.52 4.67
N CYS A 7 -14.46 -2.36 5.85
CA CYS A 7 -14.36 -3.29 6.94
C CYS A 7 -15.71 -3.39 7.64
N ASP A 8 -16.25 -4.59 7.77
CA ASP A 8 -17.59 -4.87 8.27
C ASP A 8 -18.67 -4.00 7.59
N THR A 9 -19.28 -3.11 8.33
CA THR A 9 -20.35 -2.21 7.86
C THR A 9 -19.91 -0.78 7.62
N ILE A 10 -18.60 -0.52 7.64
CA ILE A 10 -18.01 0.78 7.39
C ILE A 10 -17.28 0.80 6.06
N LEU A 11 -17.61 1.80 5.26
CA LEU A 11 -16.89 2.14 4.04
C LEU A 11 -16.17 3.46 4.24
N ILE A 12 -14.88 3.50 3.89
CA ILE A 12 -14.07 4.71 3.89
C ILE A 12 -13.67 5.02 2.45
N THR A 13 -13.92 6.24 2.00
CA THR A 13 -13.37 6.75 0.75
C THR A 13 -12.29 7.77 1.05
N MET A 14 -11.21 7.77 0.26
CA MET A 14 -10.16 8.76 0.33
C MET A 14 -10.21 9.67 -0.89
N ASN A 15 -10.38 10.96 -0.65
CA ASN A 15 -10.39 12.00 -1.70
C ASN A 15 -9.27 13.02 -1.43
N PRO A 16 -8.17 13.00 -2.21
CA PRO A 16 -7.04 13.91 -1.99
C PRO A 16 -7.32 15.35 -2.41
N MET A 17 -8.48 15.63 -3.00
CA MET A 17 -8.87 16.97 -3.48
C MET A 17 -9.71 17.72 -2.45
N GLU A 18 -10.06 17.09 -1.33
CA GLU A 18 -10.85 17.70 -0.27
C GLU A 18 -9.99 18.08 0.94
N LYS A 19 -10.49 19.06 1.71
CA LYS A 19 -9.84 19.52 2.94
C LYS A 19 -9.77 18.43 4.01
N LYS A 20 -10.80 17.57 4.09
CA LYS A 20 -10.81 16.35 4.89
C LYS A 20 -10.65 15.16 3.96
N LEU A 21 -9.63 14.33 4.19
CA LEU A 21 -9.17 13.32 3.26
C LEU A 21 -10.02 12.04 3.26
N PHE A 22 -10.54 11.64 4.42
CA PHE A 22 -11.30 10.40 4.57
C PHE A 22 -12.76 10.70 4.87
N HIS A 23 -13.66 10.13 4.09
CA HIS A 23 -15.10 10.16 4.28
C HIS A 23 -15.58 8.78 4.70
N LEU A 24 -16.29 8.73 5.81
CA LEU A 24 -16.79 7.50 6.43
C LEU A 24 -18.28 7.35 6.16
N PHE A 25 -18.67 6.17 5.71
CA PHE A 25 -20.08 5.83 5.43
C PHE A 25 -20.48 4.56 6.17
N SER A 26 -21.70 4.58 6.72
CA SER A 26 -22.31 3.36 7.24
C SER A 26 -23.05 2.63 6.11
N LEU A 27 -22.66 1.41 5.84
CA LEU A 27 -23.34 0.55 4.86
C LEU A 27 -24.75 0.15 5.32
N LYS A 28 -24.98 0.11 6.64
CA LYS A 28 -26.32 -0.18 7.21
C LYS A 28 -27.29 0.97 6.95
N SER A 29 -26.90 2.19 7.31
CA SER A 29 -27.78 3.37 7.14
C SER A 29 -27.68 4.00 5.76
N LYS A 30 -26.66 3.64 4.96
CA LYS A 30 -26.32 4.21 3.64
C LYS A 30 -26.07 5.73 3.70
N LYS A 31 -25.54 6.21 4.83
CA LYS A 31 -25.29 7.64 5.07
C LYS A 31 -23.81 7.87 5.40
N GLU A 32 -23.33 9.08 5.08
CA GLU A 32 -22.07 9.58 5.61
C GLU A 32 -22.20 9.75 7.13
N ILE A 33 -21.21 9.25 7.87
CA ILE A 33 -21.17 9.31 9.35
C ILE A 33 -20.05 10.19 9.86
N GLY A 34 -19.21 10.70 8.99
CA GLY A 34 -18.19 11.69 9.36
C GLY A 34 -17.04 11.76 8.37
N LYS A 35 -16.14 12.73 8.63
CA LYS A 35 -14.92 12.96 7.87
C LYS A 35 -13.73 13.01 8.82
N ARG A 36 -12.57 12.51 8.38
CA ARG A 36 -11.36 12.41 9.19
C ARG A 36 -10.15 12.98 8.47
N ILE A 37 -9.18 13.36 9.24
CA ILE A 37 -7.83 13.80 8.86
C ILE A 37 -7.86 14.95 7.86
N SER A 38 -7.27 16.06 8.25
CA SER A 38 -7.11 17.23 7.37
C SER A 38 -5.95 17.05 6.41
N LEU A 39 -6.09 17.61 5.22
CA LEU A 39 -4.97 17.79 4.29
C LEU A 39 -4.04 18.87 4.81
N GLY A 40 -2.76 18.57 5.00
CA GLY A 40 -1.76 19.54 5.43
C GLY A 40 -0.49 18.90 5.99
N GLN A 41 0.33 19.73 6.67
CA GLN A 41 1.61 19.35 7.26
C GLN A 41 1.65 19.48 8.79
N GLY A 42 0.52 19.76 9.41
CA GLY A 42 0.38 19.80 10.86
C GLY A 42 0.54 18.42 11.51
N PRO A 43 0.63 18.37 12.84
CA PRO A 43 0.92 17.13 13.56
C PRO A 43 -0.14 16.04 13.35
N ASP A 44 -1.40 16.40 13.08
CA ASP A 44 -2.50 15.45 12.83
C ASP A 44 -3.04 15.55 11.40
N GLU A 45 -2.26 16.14 10.50
CA GLU A 45 -2.59 16.29 9.08
C GLU A 45 -1.76 15.33 8.23
N MET A 46 -2.23 15.05 7.02
CA MET A 46 -1.54 14.18 6.06
C MET A 46 -1.57 14.82 4.67
N ILE A 47 -0.58 14.48 3.85
CA ILE A 47 -0.45 15.02 2.48
C ILE A 47 -0.90 14.01 1.45
N ARG A 48 -0.38 12.78 1.52
CA ARG A 48 -0.65 11.70 0.55
C ARG A 48 -0.86 10.36 1.25
N PRO A 49 -1.92 10.24 2.06
CA PRO A 49 -2.16 9.03 2.83
C PRO A 49 -2.69 7.87 1.97
N SER A 50 -2.45 6.67 2.45
CA SER A 50 -3.04 5.43 1.97
C SER A 50 -3.31 4.52 3.15
N ILE A 51 -4.53 4.02 3.29
CA ILE A 51 -4.83 2.98 4.27
C ILE A 51 -4.21 1.68 3.76
N ILE A 52 -3.34 1.07 4.56
CA ILE A 52 -2.68 -0.19 4.24
C ILE A 52 -3.23 -1.37 5.04
N LYS A 53 -3.97 -1.08 6.11
CA LYS A 53 -4.71 -2.06 6.89
C LYS A 53 -5.96 -1.39 7.47
N PHE A 54 -7.09 -2.06 7.35
CA PHE A 54 -8.33 -1.68 7.99
C PHE A 54 -9.03 -2.94 8.48
N ASN A 55 -9.12 -3.11 9.78
CA ASN A 55 -9.85 -4.20 10.43
C ASN A 55 -10.56 -3.69 11.69
N GLU A 56 -11.19 -4.57 12.44
CA GLU A 56 -11.99 -4.23 13.63
C GLU A 56 -11.20 -3.53 14.75
N ASN A 57 -9.88 -3.76 14.82
CA ASN A 57 -9.05 -3.24 15.91
C ASN A 57 -8.21 -2.02 15.51
N GLN A 58 -7.68 -2.02 14.28
CA GLN A 58 -6.68 -1.04 13.86
C GLN A 58 -6.87 -0.56 12.43
N ILE A 59 -6.61 0.74 12.25
CA ILE A 59 -6.40 1.36 10.95
C ILE A 59 -4.94 1.78 10.86
N LEU A 60 -4.22 1.28 9.86
CA LEU A 60 -2.86 1.71 9.55
C LEU A 60 -2.91 2.58 8.30
N ILE A 61 -2.42 3.81 8.43
CA ILE A 61 -2.37 4.79 7.35
C ILE A 61 -0.91 5.15 7.11
N PHE A 62 -0.44 4.99 5.88
CA PHE A 62 0.89 5.43 5.48
C PHE A 62 0.78 6.71 4.66
N ASP A 63 1.43 7.78 5.13
CA ASP A 63 1.59 9.01 4.35
C ASP A 63 2.89 8.94 3.56
N VAL A 64 2.77 8.74 2.25
CA VAL A 64 3.91 8.61 1.35
C VAL A 64 4.70 9.90 1.18
N ALA A 65 4.12 11.06 1.50
CA ALA A 65 4.80 12.34 1.39
C ALA A 65 5.75 12.62 2.58
N THR A 66 5.41 12.10 3.75
CA THR A 66 6.19 12.26 4.99
C THR A 66 6.88 10.98 5.41
N PHE A 67 6.66 9.87 4.69
CA PHE A 67 7.15 8.51 5.03
C PHE A 67 6.78 8.09 6.44
N THR A 68 5.60 8.49 6.89
CA THR A 68 5.12 8.23 8.24
C THR A 68 3.97 7.22 8.22
N LEU A 69 4.09 6.20 9.05
CA LEU A 69 3.04 5.25 9.36
C LEU A 69 2.31 5.73 10.60
N PHE A 70 1.00 5.84 10.49
CA PHE A 70 0.09 6.19 11.58
C PHE A 70 -0.76 4.98 11.93
N THR A 71 -0.85 4.66 13.22
CA THR A 71 -1.73 3.61 13.74
C THR A 71 -2.85 4.26 14.53
N TYR A 72 -4.10 3.95 14.16
CA TYR A 72 -5.29 4.40 14.88
C TYR A 72 -6.04 3.21 15.46
N ASP A 73 -6.72 3.41 16.58
CA ASP A 73 -7.80 2.55 17.01
C ASP A 73 -8.99 2.70 16.06
N THR A 74 -9.60 1.59 15.64
CA THR A 74 -10.67 1.63 14.64
C THR A 74 -11.95 2.24 15.18
N GLU A 75 -12.31 1.94 16.42
CA GLU A 75 -13.53 2.48 17.03
C GLU A 75 -13.40 3.99 17.24
N ASP A 76 -12.26 4.45 17.76
CA ASP A 76 -11.99 5.88 17.93
C ASP A 76 -11.97 6.61 16.58
N PHE A 77 -11.32 6.04 15.57
CA PHE A 77 -11.29 6.63 14.22
C PHE A 77 -12.69 6.78 13.61
N ILE A 78 -13.60 5.83 13.87
CA ILE A 78 -14.97 5.87 13.35
C ILE A 78 -15.85 6.85 14.14
N SER A 79 -15.73 6.88 15.47
CA SER A 79 -16.66 7.60 16.35
C SER A 79 -16.21 9.03 16.68
N ASN A 80 -14.90 9.30 16.67
CA ASN A 80 -14.32 10.56 17.12
C ASN A 80 -13.82 11.41 15.93
N GLU A 81 -14.39 12.61 15.75
CA GLU A 81 -13.93 13.54 14.71
C GLU A 81 -12.50 14.06 14.93
N ASN A 82 -12.07 14.13 16.18
CA ASN A 82 -10.75 14.58 16.60
C ASN A 82 -9.85 13.40 16.97
N THR A 83 -10.01 12.27 16.31
CA THR A 83 -9.19 11.08 16.52
C THR A 83 -7.70 11.40 16.38
N ILE A 84 -6.90 10.86 17.29
CA ILE A 84 -5.44 10.99 17.29
C ILE A 84 -4.80 9.61 17.09
N PRO A 85 -3.66 9.50 16.42
CA PRO A 85 -3.00 8.22 16.26
C PRO A 85 -2.45 7.69 17.59
N LEU A 86 -2.61 6.39 17.82
CA LEU A 86 -1.97 5.68 18.94
C LEU A 86 -0.45 5.67 18.79
N GLU A 87 0.02 5.63 17.56
CA GLU A 87 1.45 5.56 17.25
C GLU A 87 1.75 6.24 15.91
N ARG A 88 2.96 6.83 15.83
CA ARG A 88 3.56 7.38 14.60
C ARG A 88 4.96 6.80 14.45
N LYS A 89 5.26 6.26 13.28
CA LYS A 89 6.59 5.74 12.93
C LYS A 89 7.06 6.32 11.62
N THR A 90 8.26 6.87 11.60
CA THR A 90 8.93 7.21 10.35
C THR A 90 9.58 5.96 9.76
N ILE A 91 9.31 5.68 8.49
CA ILE A 91 9.90 4.56 7.76
C ILE A 91 11.19 5.02 7.09
N GLU A 92 12.23 4.20 7.16
CA GLU A 92 13.50 4.47 6.48
C GLU A 92 13.28 4.62 4.96
N LEU A 93 13.71 5.75 4.44
CA LEU A 93 13.31 6.28 3.16
C LEU A 93 13.99 5.59 1.99
N GLN A 94 13.38 4.55 1.42
CA GLN A 94 13.80 3.97 0.14
C GLN A 94 12.65 3.39 -0.70
N ALA A 95 11.41 3.42 -0.20
CA ALA A 95 10.25 2.98 -0.96
C ALA A 95 9.60 4.18 -1.68
N TYR A 96 9.43 4.10 -2.98
CA TYR A 96 9.00 5.22 -3.81
C TYR A 96 7.61 5.08 -4.41
N GLY A 97 6.85 4.09 -4.03
CA GLY A 97 5.57 3.82 -4.66
C GLY A 97 4.52 3.34 -3.70
N GLU A 98 4.04 2.16 -3.95
CA GLU A 98 3.03 1.53 -3.12
C GLU A 98 3.65 0.90 -1.90
N ILE A 99 2.92 0.94 -0.78
CA ILE A 99 3.26 0.23 0.45
C ILE A 99 2.13 -0.74 0.79
N GLY A 100 2.49 -1.89 1.31
CA GLY A 100 1.57 -2.90 1.82
C GLY A 100 2.09 -3.57 3.08
N LEU A 101 1.21 -4.26 3.78
CA LEU A 101 1.54 -5.06 4.96
C LEU A 101 1.62 -6.54 4.58
N LEU A 102 2.68 -7.23 4.99
CA LEU A 102 2.86 -8.67 4.81
C LEU A 102 3.29 -9.30 6.14
N SER A 103 2.41 -10.05 6.77
CA SER A 103 2.54 -10.42 8.19
C SER A 103 2.76 -9.16 9.03
N ASP A 104 3.85 -9.09 9.77
CA ASP A 104 4.23 -7.94 10.60
C ASP A 104 5.24 -7.00 9.92
N ASN A 105 5.53 -7.19 8.63
CA ASN A 105 6.49 -6.37 7.91
C ASN A 105 5.80 -5.46 6.89
N LEU A 106 6.38 -4.29 6.68
CA LEU A 106 6.01 -3.42 5.58
C LEU A 106 6.78 -3.81 4.32
N ILE A 107 6.07 -3.80 3.19
CA ILE A 107 6.66 -4.00 1.87
C ILE A 107 6.42 -2.72 1.08
N GLY A 108 7.50 -2.17 0.53
CA GLY A 108 7.44 -1.01 -0.36
C GLY A 108 7.94 -1.35 -1.76
N SER A 109 7.28 -0.84 -2.81
CA SER A 109 7.84 -0.88 -4.15
C SER A 109 9.02 0.09 -4.28
N THR A 110 9.97 -0.22 -5.15
CA THR A 110 11.17 0.59 -5.38
C THR A 110 11.43 0.79 -6.86
N TYR A 111 12.17 1.84 -7.20
CA TYR A 111 12.71 2.07 -8.55
C TYR A 111 14.11 1.51 -8.72
N ASN A 112 14.47 0.47 -7.97
CA ASN A 112 15.76 -0.20 -8.12
C ASN A 112 15.68 -1.19 -9.31
N PRO A 113 16.59 -1.11 -10.31
CA PRO A 113 16.55 -2.01 -11.48
C PRO A 113 16.90 -3.46 -11.15
N LYS A 114 17.38 -3.75 -9.94
CA LYS A 114 17.71 -5.11 -9.50
C LYS A 114 16.54 -5.77 -8.77
N ASN A 115 15.88 -5.04 -7.87
CA ASN A 115 14.81 -5.57 -7.03
C ASN A 115 13.59 -4.65 -7.07
N GLN A 116 12.40 -5.24 -7.18
CA GLN A 116 11.15 -4.48 -7.25
C GLN A 116 10.66 -4.03 -5.87
N PHE A 117 11.07 -4.71 -4.80
CA PHE A 117 10.51 -4.51 -3.46
C PHE A 117 11.58 -4.43 -2.38
N ILE A 118 11.28 -3.60 -1.37
CA ILE A 118 12.02 -3.48 -0.12
C ILE A 118 11.12 -3.98 1.00
N LYS A 119 11.70 -4.74 1.92
CA LYS A 119 11.06 -5.20 3.15
C LYS A 119 11.58 -4.40 4.32
N PHE A 120 10.68 -3.92 5.17
CA PHE A 120 10.97 -3.20 6.41
C PHE A 120 10.43 -3.99 7.61
N ASP A 121 11.12 -3.92 8.73
CA ASP A 121 10.65 -4.44 10.00
C ASP A 121 9.59 -3.52 10.65
N ASN A 122 9.09 -3.93 11.81
CA ASN A 122 8.10 -3.17 12.56
C ASN A 122 8.59 -1.78 13.04
N ASN A 123 9.90 -1.54 13.01
CA ASN A 123 10.50 -0.26 13.36
C ASN A 123 10.69 0.64 12.14
N GLY A 124 10.29 0.17 10.95
CA GLY A 124 10.48 0.89 9.70
C GLY A 124 11.89 0.85 9.15
N LYS A 125 12.75 -0.05 9.67
CA LYS A 125 14.12 -0.25 9.20
C LYS A 125 14.14 -1.26 8.07
N LYS A 126 14.90 -0.97 7.00
CA LYS A 126 15.12 -1.89 5.89
C LYS A 126 15.79 -3.18 6.38
N VAL A 127 15.16 -4.32 6.07
CA VAL A 127 15.67 -5.67 6.40
C VAL A 127 15.96 -6.53 5.19
N GLY A 128 15.58 -6.12 3.99
CA GLY A 128 15.89 -6.85 2.77
C GLY A 128 15.29 -6.25 1.51
N GLU A 129 15.66 -6.83 0.37
CA GLU A 129 15.12 -6.54 -0.96
C GLU A 129 14.79 -7.85 -1.67
N PHE A 130 13.78 -7.84 -2.54
CA PHE A 130 13.39 -9.01 -3.32
C PHE A 130 12.60 -8.61 -4.58
N GLY A 131 12.18 -9.63 -5.35
CA GLY A 131 11.37 -9.43 -6.55
C GLY A 131 12.23 -9.04 -7.75
N TYR A 132 12.85 -10.04 -8.40
CA TYR A 132 13.57 -9.82 -9.65
C TYR A 132 12.60 -9.55 -10.80
N TYR A 133 12.99 -8.64 -11.68
CA TYR A 133 12.22 -8.38 -12.88
C TYR A 133 12.17 -9.61 -13.79
N PRO A 134 11.07 -9.80 -14.54
CA PRO A 134 11.00 -10.86 -15.55
C PRO A 134 12.14 -10.73 -16.57
N VAL A 135 12.69 -11.88 -16.95
CA VAL A 135 13.66 -11.97 -18.04
C VAL A 135 12.90 -12.34 -19.31
N VAL A 136 13.06 -11.54 -20.35
CA VAL A 136 12.52 -11.83 -21.67
C VAL A 136 13.66 -12.34 -22.53
N ALA A 137 13.51 -13.54 -23.09
CA ALA A 137 14.52 -14.13 -23.97
C ALA A 137 14.78 -13.20 -25.17
N ASP A 138 16.04 -13.08 -25.53
CA ASP A 138 16.52 -12.32 -26.71
C ASP A 138 16.33 -10.78 -26.63
N LEU A 139 15.93 -10.23 -25.48
CA LEU A 139 15.85 -8.79 -25.26
C LEU A 139 16.81 -8.35 -24.15
N SER A 140 17.61 -7.35 -24.44
CA SER A 140 18.40 -6.63 -23.44
C SER A 140 17.76 -5.27 -23.21
N TYR A 141 17.39 -4.99 -21.96
CA TYR A 141 16.86 -3.69 -21.54
C TYR A 141 17.95 -2.91 -20.81
N THR A 142 18.01 -1.63 -21.03
CA THR A 142 18.64 -0.70 -20.08
C THR A 142 17.86 -0.70 -18.77
N ASP A 143 18.45 -0.17 -17.70
CA ASP A 143 17.74 -0.13 -16.40
C ASP A 143 16.46 0.69 -16.45
N ASP A 144 16.43 1.81 -17.17
CA ASP A 144 15.24 2.66 -17.34
C ASP A 144 14.16 1.96 -18.17
N GLU A 145 14.54 1.31 -19.27
CA GLU A 145 13.60 0.53 -20.10
C GLU A 145 12.98 -0.62 -19.29
N LYS A 146 13.77 -1.30 -18.47
CA LYS A 146 13.30 -2.37 -17.59
C LYS A 146 12.27 -1.85 -16.57
N LEU A 147 12.57 -0.74 -15.90
CA LEU A 147 11.67 -0.11 -14.93
C LEU A 147 10.35 0.29 -15.54
N GLU A 148 10.34 0.81 -16.76
CA GLU A 148 9.10 1.19 -17.44
C GLU A 148 8.36 -0.03 -18.01
N ALA A 149 9.05 -0.97 -18.65
CA ALA A 149 8.44 -2.16 -19.24
C ALA A 149 7.75 -3.05 -18.19
N PHE A 150 8.36 -3.16 -17.01
CA PHE A 150 7.83 -3.97 -15.91
C PHE A 150 7.24 -3.15 -14.77
N LYS A 151 6.74 -1.97 -15.08
CA LYS A 151 5.98 -1.17 -14.12
C LYS A 151 4.80 -1.96 -13.59
N SER A 152 4.67 -2.04 -12.27
CA SER A 152 3.72 -2.92 -11.62
C SER A 152 2.97 -2.22 -10.49
N SER A 153 1.88 -2.85 -10.07
CA SER A 153 1.21 -2.62 -8.79
C SER A 153 1.13 -3.94 -8.05
N PHE A 154 1.10 -3.89 -6.73
CA PHE A 154 1.01 -5.10 -5.93
C PHE A 154 -0.08 -5.02 -4.88
N VAL A 155 -0.54 -6.19 -4.46
CA VAL A 155 -1.43 -6.37 -3.31
C VAL A 155 -0.88 -7.48 -2.43
N THR A 156 -1.15 -7.41 -1.13
CA THR A 156 -0.82 -8.47 -0.18
C THR A 156 -2.10 -9.07 0.38
N ASN A 157 -2.05 -10.32 0.81
CA ASN A 157 -3.12 -10.91 1.61
C ASN A 157 -2.97 -10.62 3.11
N MET A 158 -2.03 -9.73 3.48
CA MET A 158 -1.65 -9.37 4.85
C MET A 158 -1.16 -10.55 5.72
N LYS A 159 -0.91 -11.71 5.11
CA LYS A 159 -0.42 -12.91 5.78
C LYS A 159 0.93 -13.34 5.21
N ASP A 160 0.91 -14.01 4.07
CA ASP A 160 2.07 -14.71 3.55
C ASP A 160 2.27 -14.60 2.03
N ARG A 161 1.42 -13.84 1.32
CA ARG A 161 1.47 -13.73 -0.14
C ARG A 161 1.42 -12.30 -0.63
N ILE A 162 2.15 -12.09 -1.72
CA ILE A 162 2.14 -10.86 -2.52
C ILE A 162 1.78 -11.24 -3.94
N ALA A 163 0.80 -10.56 -4.54
CA ALA A 163 0.52 -10.65 -5.97
C ALA A 163 0.97 -9.36 -6.65
N VAL A 164 1.77 -9.48 -7.68
CA VAL A 164 2.33 -8.38 -8.47
C VAL A 164 1.74 -8.43 -9.86
N CYS A 165 1.02 -7.38 -10.26
CA CYS A 165 0.40 -7.26 -11.58
C CYS A 165 1.18 -6.24 -12.41
N TYR A 166 1.69 -6.64 -13.55
CA TYR A 166 2.43 -5.77 -14.46
C TYR A 166 1.48 -5.00 -15.37
N LYS A 167 1.78 -3.71 -15.61
CA LYS A 167 0.86 -2.82 -16.36
C LYS A 167 0.81 -3.08 -17.85
N TRP A 168 1.94 -3.51 -18.42
CA TRP A 168 2.15 -3.61 -19.85
C TRP A 168 2.28 -5.03 -20.36
N THR A 169 2.16 -6.01 -19.46
CA THR A 169 2.19 -7.43 -19.77
C THR A 169 1.04 -8.13 -19.10
N ASP A 170 0.71 -9.31 -19.53
CA ASP A 170 -0.30 -10.20 -18.98
C ASP A 170 0.23 -11.08 -17.83
N LEU A 171 1.33 -10.64 -17.22
CA LEU A 171 2.00 -11.38 -16.14
C LEU A 171 1.45 -11.01 -14.77
N ILE A 172 1.30 -12.04 -13.93
CA ILE A 172 1.08 -11.91 -12.49
C ILE A 172 2.10 -12.79 -11.76
N ASP A 173 2.91 -12.18 -10.91
CA ASP A 173 3.85 -12.88 -10.06
C ASP A 173 3.31 -13.03 -8.64
N ILE A 174 3.41 -14.23 -8.09
CA ILE A 174 3.03 -14.54 -6.72
C ILE A 174 4.29 -14.86 -5.91
N TYR A 175 4.57 -14.02 -4.92
CA TYR A 175 5.68 -14.20 -3.97
C TYR A 175 5.17 -14.67 -2.62
N ASP A 176 6.02 -15.41 -1.89
CA ASP A 176 5.78 -15.73 -0.47
C ASP A 176 6.32 -14.61 0.47
N GLN A 177 6.10 -14.79 1.76
CA GLN A 177 6.56 -13.86 2.81
C GLN A 177 8.08 -13.68 2.89
N ASN A 178 8.86 -14.60 2.32
CA ASN A 178 10.31 -14.54 2.23
C ASN A 178 10.80 -13.83 0.97
N GLY A 179 9.88 -13.39 0.10
CA GLY A 179 10.21 -12.76 -1.19
C GLY A 179 10.61 -13.75 -2.27
N GLN A 180 10.30 -15.05 -2.10
CA GLN A 180 10.54 -16.06 -3.12
C GLN A 180 9.38 -16.11 -4.10
N LEU A 181 9.67 -16.05 -5.41
CA LEU A 181 8.69 -16.25 -6.46
C LEU A 181 8.15 -17.70 -6.41
N LYS A 182 6.87 -17.85 -6.15
CA LYS A 182 6.19 -19.15 -6.08
C LYS A 182 5.50 -19.52 -7.39
N LYS A 183 4.97 -18.52 -8.08
CA LYS A 183 4.24 -18.75 -9.31
C LYS A 183 4.31 -17.50 -10.18
N ARG A 184 4.51 -17.71 -11.49
CA ARG A 184 4.24 -16.72 -12.53
C ARG A 184 3.05 -17.22 -13.33
N ILE A 185 2.06 -16.37 -13.50
CA ILE A 185 0.85 -16.63 -14.26
C ILE A 185 0.93 -15.76 -15.51
N HIS A 186 0.72 -16.38 -16.66
CA HIS A 186 0.52 -15.71 -17.94
C HIS A 186 -0.97 -15.64 -18.23
N GLY A 187 -1.39 -14.60 -18.93
CA GLY A 187 -2.74 -14.53 -19.47
C GLY A 187 -2.98 -15.63 -20.53
N PRO A 188 -4.22 -15.71 -21.03
CA PRO A 188 -4.53 -16.68 -22.08
C PRO A 188 -3.67 -16.40 -23.31
N GLU A 189 -2.99 -17.45 -23.81
CA GLU A 189 -2.32 -17.38 -25.09
C GLU A 189 -3.35 -16.99 -26.16
N HIS A 190 -3.07 -15.92 -26.89
CA HIS A 190 -3.88 -15.56 -28.04
C HIS A 190 -3.70 -16.66 -29.10
N SER A 191 -4.71 -17.51 -29.24
CA SER A 191 -4.81 -18.51 -30.30
C SER A 191 -5.00 -17.85 -31.67
#